data_6b5128275145cca15c142927336f6dfc
#
_entry.id   6b5128275145cca15c142927336f6dfc
#
_cell.length_a   1.000
_cell.length_b   1.000
_cell.length_c   1.000
_cell.angle_alpha   90.00
_cell.angle_beta   90.00
_cell.angle_gamma   90.00
#
_symmetry.space_group_name_H-M   'P 1'
#
loop_
_entity.id
_entity.type
_entity.pdbx_description
1 polymer ?
#
loop_
_entity_poly.entity_id
_entity_poly.type
_entity_poly.pdbx_seq_one_letter_code
_entity_poly.pdbx_strand_id
1 'polypeptide(L)'
;MIKTDVVIVGAGPTGLFCAHQLGIIGLKCEIVDNLDKIGGQCIELYPDKPIYDIPAVPECTGEELTKNLIEQIKPFKFNFHLNDRVQELTNENNNWIVKTTNGKKFQTPNVVIAGGVGSFEPRKFTTKSAEKFDGTSVLYSIKDKTIFQDKSVAIFGGGDSALDWAIELSNNSKVSLIHRRDEFRGAPASVQKIKELSKKSIINLFTKYSIKDVKGNGTLEEIEIKSEKGESKTIKADYVLGFFGLIMQLGPIADWGLNLDKKTIPVNTENFETNKKGIFAIGDICTYPGKLKLILSGFHEGALAARGCFKYARPNEKYRFEFTTASNTIKDRLGVK
;
A
#
# COMPACT_ATOMS: atom_id res chain seq x y z
N MET A 1 -14.56 12.10 -21.93
CA MET A 1 -13.53 12.78 -21.13
C MET A 1 -14.24 13.41 -19.92
N ILE A 2 -13.80 13.04 -18.73
CA ILE A 2 -14.36 13.50 -17.45
C ILE A 2 -13.62 14.78 -17.04
N LYS A 3 -14.36 15.86 -16.73
CA LYS A 3 -13.77 17.11 -16.23
C LYS A 3 -13.92 17.20 -14.72
N THR A 4 -12.84 17.49 -14.01
CA THR A 4 -12.82 17.60 -12.54
C THR A 4 -11.79 18.66 -12.09
N ASP A 5 -11.88 19.11 -10.84
CA ASP A 5 -10.90 20.04 -10.28
C ASP A 5 -9.57 19.36 -9.93
N VAL A 6 -9.63 18.09 -9.51
CA VAL A 6 -8.46 17.31 -9.09
C VAL A 6 -8.62 15.84 -9.49
N VAL A 7 -7.55 15.20 -9.96
CA VAL A 7 -7.42 13.74 -10.03
C VAL A 7 -6.46 13.30 -8.94
N ILE A 8 -6.90 12.41 -8.06
CA ILE A 8 -6.05 11.77 -7.04
C ILE A 8 -5.63 10.39 -7.56
N VAL A 9 -4.33 10.13 -7.56
CA VAL A 9 -3.74 8.85 -7.95
C VAL A 9 -3.33 8.08 -6.70
N GLY A 10 -4.15 7.14 -6.29
CA GLY A 10 -4.01 6.34 -5.07
C GLY A 10 -5.13 6.57 -4.05
N ALA A 11 -5.84 5.50 -3.69
CA ALA A 11 -6.94 5.47 -2.72
C ALA A 11 -6.51 4.95 -1.34
N GLY A 12 -5.23 5.11 -0.98
CA GLY A 12 -4.70 4.83 0.36
C GLY A 12 -5.12 5.92 1.37
N PRO A 13 -4.78 5.77 2.66
CA PRO A 13 -5.20 6.70 3.72
C PRO A 13 -4.92 8.16 3.41
N THR A 14 -3.74 8.44 2.86
CA THR A 14 -3.32 9.81 2.49
C THR A 14 -4.18 10.40 1.37
N GLY A 15 -4.46 9.60 0.33
CA GLY A 15 -5.33 10.02 -0.78
C GLY A 15 -6.76 10.26 -0.34
N LEU A 16 -7.30 9.40 0.53
CA LEU A 16 -8.63 9.55 1.11
C LEU A 16 -8.74 10.81 1.97
N PHE A 17 -7.76 11.08 2.82
CA PHE A 17 -7.77 12.29 3.62
C PHE A 17 -7.58 13.56 2.78
N CYS A 18 -6.76 13.51 1.73
CA CYS A 18 -6.66 14.60 0.76
C CYS A 18 -8.02 14.86 0.08
N ALA A 19 -8.74 13.82 -0.32
CA ALA A 19 -10.09 13.94 -0.88
C ALA A 19 -11.05 14.64 0.12
N HIS A 20 -11.02 14.25 1.41
CA HIS A 20 -11.77 14.93 2.45
C HIS A 20 -11.45 16.43 2.50
N GLN A 21 -10.17 16.80 2.49
CA GLN A 21 -9.74 18.19 2.52
C GLN A 21 -10.17 18.98 1.27
N LEU A 22 -10.16 18.33 0.08
CA LEU A 22 -10.69 18.93 -1.15
C LEU A 22 -12.20 19.19 -1.04
N GLY A 23 -12.95 18.22 -0.50
CA GLY A 23 -14.39 18.38 -0.28
C GLY A 23 -14.72 19.53 0.68
N ILE A 24 -14.00 19.67 1.79
CA ILE A 24 -14.16 20.79 2.73
C ILE A 24 -14.02 22.14 2.01
N ILE A 25 -13.03 22.31 1.14
CA ILE A 25 -12.81 23.55 0.42
C ILE A 25 -13.65 23.69 -0.86
N GLY A 26 -14.53 22.73 -1.15
CA GLY A 26 -15.48 22.77 -2.26
C GLY A 26 -14.90 22.44 -3.62
N LEU A 27 -13.82 21.67 -3.68
CA LEU A 27 -13.26 21.11 -4.91
C LEU A 27 -13.80 19.69 -5.15
N LYS A 28 -14.04 19.39 -6.42
CA LYS A 28 -14.41 18.03 -6.88
C LYS A 28 -13.17 17.23 -7.20
N CYS A 29 -13.17 15.95 -6.88
CA CYS A 29 -12.09 15.07 -7.30
C CYS A 29 -12.60 13.72 -7.83
N GLU A 30 -11.79 13.12 -8.69
CA GLU A 30 -11.89 11.75 -9.14
C GLU A 30 -10.71 10.98 -8.56
N ILE A 31 -10.93 9.79 -8.00
CA ILE A 31 -9.92 8.99 -7.32
C ILE A 31 -9.66 7.74 -8.15
N VAL A 32 -8.41 7.54 -8.58
CA VAL A 32 -7.99 6.41 -9.42
C VAL A 32 -7.02 5.54 -8.64
N ASP A 33 -7.29 4.24 -8.59
CA ASP A 33 -6.38 3.28 -7.95
C ASP A 33 -6.24 1.99 -8.78
N ASN A 34 -5.04 1.45 -8.79
CA ASN A 34 -4.72 0.18 -9.45
C ASN A 34 -5.27 -1.04 -8.70
N LEU A 35 -5.54 -0.91 -7.40
CA LEU A 35 -6.09 -1.97 -6.57
C LEU A 35 -7.60 -2.13 -6.80
N ASP A 36 -8.11 -3.31 -6.47
CA ASP A 36 -9.52 -3.65 -6.53
C ASP A 36 -10.32 -3.14 -5.32
N LYS A 37 -9.62 -2.65 -4.29
CA LYS A 37 -10.19 -2.16 -3.04
C LYS A 37 -9.61 -0.81 -2.65
N ILE A 38 -10.42 -0.03 -1.96
CA ILE A 38 -10.01 1.22 -1.32
C ILE A 38 -9.22 0.91 -0.05
N GLY A 39 -8.16 1.67 0.24
CA GLY A 39 -7.39 1.60 1.48
C GLY A 39 -5.89 1.41 1.29
N GLY A 40 -5.44 1.08 0.08
CA GLY A 40 -4.01 0.95 -0.24
C GLY A 40 -3.30 -0.05 0.68
N GLN A 41 -2.14 0.33 1.22
CA GLN A 41 -1.33 -0.53 2.09
C GLN A 41 -2.09 -1.07 3.31
N CYS A 42 -2.97 -0.28 3.90
CA CYS A 42 -3.72 -0.68 5.09
C CYS A 42 -4.60 -1.90 4.85
N ILE A 43 -5.21 -1.99 3.68
CA ILE A 43 -6.08 -3.12 3.33
C ILE A 43 -5.27 -4.26 2.69
N GLU A 44 -4.26 -3.94 1.88
CA GLU A 44 -3.54 -4.95 1.12
C GLU A 44 -2.50 -5.71 1.95
N LEU A 45 -1.90 -5.07 2.97
CA LEU A 45 -0.76 -5.63 3.69
C LEU A 45 -1.05 -5.98 5.16
N TYR A 46 -1.90 -5.20 5.82
CA TYR A 46 -2.11 -5.32 7.27
C TYR A 46 -3.51 -4.88 7.72
N PRO A 47 -4.60 -5.43 7.11
CA PRO A 47 -5.97 -5.03 7.45
C PRO A 47 -6.30 -5.24 8.92
N ASP A 48 -5.81 -6.32 9.51
CA ASP A 48 -6.10 -6.73 10.89
C ASP A 48 -5.04 -6.25 11.91
N LYS A 49 -3.95 -5.59 11.47
CA LYS A 49 -2.91 -5.14 12.40
C LYS A 49 -3.31 -3.86 13.09
N PRO A 50 -3.09 -3.76 14.42
CA PRO A 50 -3.34 -2.54 15.17
C PRO A 50 -2.34 -1.45 14.80
N ILE A 51 -2.85 -0.22 14.68
CA ILE A 51 -2.13 1.03 14.42
C ILE A 51 -2.33 1.91 15.65
N TYR A 52 -1.25 2.46 16.20
CA TYR A 52 -1.26 3.22 17.45
C TYR A 52 -0.84 4.69 17.29
N ASP A 53 -0.49 5.12 16.09
CA ASP A 53 0.08 6.44 15.80
C ASP A 53 -0.86 7.33 14.95
N ILE A 54 -2.15 7.05 14.98
CA ILE A 54 -3.16 7.93 14.40
C ILE A 54 -3.62 8.94 15.47
N PRO A 55 -3.52 10.26 15.21
CA PRO A 55 -3.89 11.27 16.18
C PRO A 55 -5.32 11.09 16.71
N ALA A 56 -5.49 11.17 18.04
CA ALA A 56 -6.75 11.03 18.75
C ALA A 56 -7.45 9.66 18.62
N VAL A 57 -6.82 8.67 17.99
CA VAL A 57 -7.27 7.28 17.91
C VAL A 57 -6.28 6.41 18.67
N PRO A 58 -6.59 5.96 19.92
CA PRO A 58 -5.66 5.18 20.71
C PRO A 58 -5.19 3.90 20.02
N GLU A 59 -6.11 3.23 19.32
CA GLU A 59 -5.88 2.02 18.55
C GLU A 59 -6.93 1.90 17.47
N CYS A 60 -6.54 1.48 16.27
CA CYS A 60 -7.43 1.02 15.22
C CYS A 60 -6.71 0.04 14.30
N THR A 61 -7.43 -0.84 13.62
CA THR A 61 -6.86 -1.68 12.57
C THR A 61 -6.73 -0.92 11.25
N GLY A 62 -5.97 -1.48 10.30
CA GLY A 62 -5.89 -0.92 8.93
C GLY A 62 -7.25 -0.84 8.25
N GLU A 63 -8.10 -1.85 8.47
CA GLU A 63 -9.47 -1.88 7.95
C GLU A 63 -10.36 -0.81 8.61
N GLU A 64 -10.35 -0.69 9.94
CA GLU A 64 -11.12 0.33 10.66
C GLU A 64 -10.71 1.75 10.27
N LEU A 65 -9.41 2.02 10.15
CA LEU A 65 -8.93 3.32 9.68
C LEU A 65 -9.47 3.65 8.29
N THR A 66 -9.38 2.68 7.36
CA THR A 66 -9.88 2.85 6.00
C THR A 66 -11.38 3.11 5.97
N LYS A 67 -12.16 2.34 6.72
CA LYS A 67 -13.62 2.53 6.86
C LYS A 67 -13.97 3.92 7.37
N ASN A 68 -13.28 4.39 8.41
CA ASN A 68 -13.49 5.71 8.98
C ASN A 68 -13.18 6.84 7.99
N LEU A 69 -12.09 6.71 7.20
CA LEU A 69 -11.74 7.66 6.15
C LEU A 69 -12.79 7.68 5.01
N ILE A 70 -13.35 6.52 4.65
CA ILE A 70 -14.41 6.43 3.64
C ILE A 70 -15.68 7.14 4.17
N GLU A 71 -16.06 6.93 5.43
CA GLU A 71 -17.20 7.63 6.02
C GLU A 71 -17.00 9.15 6.06
N GLN A 72 -15.76 9.62 6.33
CA GLN A 72 -15.43 11.06 6.29
C GLN A 72 -15.65 11.71 4.92
N ILE A 73 -15.38 11.00 3.82
CA ILE A 73 -15.53 11.55 2.46
C ILE A 73 -16.92 11.33 1.86
N LYS A 74 -17.74 10.49 2.46
CA LYS A 74 -19.07 10.12 1.96
C LYS A 74 -19.99 11.31 1.64
N PRO A 75 -20.01 12.41 2.42
CA PRO A 75 -20.84 13.57 2.10
C PRO A 75 -20.51 14.20 0.73
N PHE A 76 -19.29 14.13 0.27
CA PHE A 76 -18.81 14.76 -0.97
C PHE A 76 -19.13 13.97 -2.24
N LYS A 77 -19.53 12.69 -2.11
CA LYS A 77 -19.95 11.80 -3.21
C LYS A 77 -18.92 11.71 -4.36
N PHE A 78 -17.63 11.56 -4.01
CA PHE A 78 -16.58 11.39 -4.99
C PHE A 78 -16.63 10.02 -5.67
N ASN A 79 -16.15 9.95 -6.93
CA ASN A 79 -16.10 8.71 -7.68
C ASN A 79 -14.75 8.02 -7.49
N PHE A 80 -14.79 6.69 -7.39
CA PHE A 80 -13.62 5.82 -7.36
C PHE A 80 -13.52 5.03 -8.65
N HIS A 81 -12.33 4.98 -9.21
CA HIS A 81 -11.97 4.20 -10.39
C HIS A 81 -10.93 3.17 -9.97
N LEU A 82 -11.40 2.04 -9.46
CA LEU A 82 -10.59 0.91 -8.99
C LEU A 82 -10.23 -0.03 -10.14
N ASN A 83 -9.22 -0.91 -9.95
CA ASN A 83 -8.67 -1.76 -10.99
C ASN A 83 -8.25 -0.96 -12.24
N ASP A 84 -7.86 0.29 -12.06
CA ASP A 84 -7.54 1.18 -13.16
C ASP A 84 -6.29 2.00 -12.80
N ARG A 85 -5.25 1.90 -13.60
CA ARG A 85 -3.98 2.57 -13.34
C ARG A 85 -3.81 3.78 -14.23
N VAL A 86 -3.41 4.90 -13.65
CA VAL A 86 -2.98 6.06 -14.45
C VAL A 86 -1.72 5.70 -15.22
N GLN A 87 -1.80 5.76 -16.55
CA GLN A 87 -0.75 5.35 -17.47
C GLN A 87 0.02 6.57 -18.01
N GLU A 88 -0.71 7.58 -18.47
CA GLU A 88 -0.13 8.74 -19.13
C GLU A 88 -0.62 10.04 -18.49
N LEU A 89 0.26 11.00 -18.48
CA LEU A 89 -0.01 12.35 -17.99
C LEU A 89 0.57 13.35 -19.00
N THR A 90 -0.30 14.09 -19.69
CA THR A 90 0.10 15.13 -20.68
C THR A 90 -0.52 16.46 -20.32
N ASN A 91 0.17 17.55 -20.65
CA ASN A 91 -0.36 18.91 -20.40
C ASN A 91 -0.93 19.48 -21.69
N GLU A 92 -2.16 19.96 -21.64
CA GLU A 92 -2.86 20.61 -22.76
C GLU A 92 -3.56 21.88 -22.26
N ASN A 93 -3.18 23.04 -22.77
CA ASN A 93 -3.81 24.33 -22.43
C ASN A 93 -3.95 24.58 -20.91
N ASN A 94 -2.88 24.41 -20.16
CA ASN A 94 -2.83 24.54 -18.70
C ASN A 94 -3.70 23.53 -17.91
N ASN A 95 -4.17 22.47 -18.56
CA ASN A 95 -4.81 21.35 -17.91
C ASN A 95 -4.01 20.08 -18.13
N TRP A 96 -4.08 19.18 -17.17
CA TRP A 96 -3.55 17.83 -17.30
C TRP A 96 -4.60 16.91 -17.90
N ILE A 97 -4.20 16.16 -18.92
CA ILE A 97 -4.96 15.02 -19.45
C ILE A 97 -4.38 13.76 -18.81
N VAL A 98 -5.18 13.12 -18.00
CA VAL A 98 -4.85 11.87 -17.31
C VAL A 98 -5.51 10.74 -18.05
N LYS A 99 -4.72 9.77 -18.53
CA LYS A 99 -5.23 8.55 -19.20
C LYS A 99 -4.94 7.33 -18.34
N THR A 100 -5.88 6.41 -18.31
CA THR A 100 -5.79 5.17 -17.54
C THR A 100 -5.67 3.94 -18.43
N THR A 101 -5.26 2.83 -17.83
CA THR A 101 -5.14 1.53 -18.53
C THR A 101 -6.46 1.05 -19.10
N ASN A 102 -7.60 1.38 -18.48
CA ASN A 102 -8.93 1.01 -18.97
C ASN A 102 -9.52 2.05 -19.98
N GLY A 103 -8.68 2.95 -20.48
CA GLY A 103 -9.06 3.91 -21.52
C GLY A 103 -9.85 5.12 -21.02
N LYS A 104 -10.03 5.32 -19.71
CA LYS A 104 -10.63 6.53 -19.18
C LYS A 104 -9.72 7.73 -19.39
N LYS A 105 -10.32 8.89 -19.60
CA LYS A 105 -9.62 10.15 -19.79
C LYS A 105 -10.23 11.23 -18.90
N PHE A 106 -9.37 11.88 -18.10
CA PHE A 106 -9.74 13.01 -17.25
C PHE A 106 -9.03 14.28 -17.74
N GLN A 107 -9.73 15.40 -17.63
CA GLN A 107 -9.16 16.73 -17.81
C GLN A 107 -9.27 17.49 -16.49
N THR A 108 -8.14 17.94 -15.97
CA THR A 108 -8.04 18.56 -14.65
C THR A 108 -6.91 19.59 -14.60
N PRO A 109 -7.04 20.70 -13.84
CA PRO A 109 -5.90 21.57 -13.56
C PRO A 109 -4.93 20.98 -12.53
N ASN A 110 -5.33 19.95 -11.77
CA ASN A 110 -4.53 19.41 -10.68
C ASN A 110 -4.48 17.88 -10.67
N VAL A 111 -3.28 17.34 -10.41
CA VAL A 111 -3.08 15.92 -10.13
C VAL A 111 -2.39 15.77 -8.78
N VAL A 112 -2.95 14.97 -7.87
CA VAL A 112 -2.35 14.64 -6.58
C VAL A 112 -1.89 13.18 -6.61
N ILE A 113 -0.59 12.97 -6.52
CA ILE A 113 0.02 11.64 -6.50
C ILE A 113 0.11 11.17 -5.06
N ALA A 114 -0.76 10.22 -4.68
CA ALA A 114 -0.82 9.58 -3.36
C ALA A 114 -0.53 8.07 -3.48
N GLY A 115 0.35 7.69 -4.41
CA GLY A 115 0.64 6.31 -4.80
C GLY A 115 1.46 5.49 -3.79
N GLY A 116 1.70 6.01 -2.58
CA GLY A 116 2.40 5.31 -1.51
C GLY A 116 3.81 4.89 -1.94
N VAL A 117 4.09 3.60 -1.90
CA VAL A 117 5.37 3.03 -2.36
C VAL A 117 5.34 2.61 -3.84
N GLY A 118 4.33 3.03 -4.58
CA GLY A 118 4.09 2.59 -5.96
C GLY A 118 3.28 1.31 -6.03
N SER A 119 3.29 0.63 -7.17
CA SER A 119 2.62 -0.66 -7.29
C SER A 119 3.28 -1.70 -6.39
N PHE A 120 2.45 -2.44 -5.64
CA PHE A 120 2.91 -3.51 -4.77
C PHE A 120 3.16 -4.76 -5.60
N GLU A 121 4.41 -5.00 -5.97
CA GLU A 121 4.79 -6.31 -6.44
C GLU A 121 5.58 -7.01 -5.33
N PRO A 122 5.08 -8.13 -4.80
CA PRO A 122 5.87 -8.92 -3.87
C PRO A 122 7.13 -9.41 -4.57
N ARG A 123 8.23 -9.42 -3.85
CA ARG A 123 9.43 -10.08 -4.36
C ARG A 123 9.14 -11.55 -4.51
N LYS A 124 9.22 -12.02 -5.75
CA LYS A 124 8.99 -13.43 -6.07
C LYS A 124 10.24 -14.28 -5.80
N PHE A 125 10.02 -15.58 -5.70
CA PHE A 125 11.11 -16.54 -5.71
C PHE A 125 11.86 -16.43 -7.05
N THR A 126 13.19 -16.54 -7.00
CA THR A 126 14.04 -16.57 -8.19
C THR A 126 14.13 -17.96 -8.81
N THR A 127 13.57 -18.96 -8.16
CA THR A 127 13.58 -20.37 -8.58
C THR A 127 12.51 -20.59 -9.63
N LYS A 128 12.90 -20.90 -10.87
CA LYS A 128 11.98 -21.09 -12.01
C LYS A 128 10.90 -22.14 -11.78
N SER A 129 11.18 -23.19 -11.01
CA SER A 129 10.20 -24.23 -10.68
C SER A 129 9.03 -23.68 -9.85
N ALA A 130 9.24 -22.62 -9.06
CA ALA A 130 8.19 -21.98 -8.27
C ALA A 130 7.17 -21.24 -9.15
N GLU A 131 7.58 -20.75 -10.33
CA GLU A 131 6.69 -20.02 -11.26
C GLU A 131 5.50 -20.88 -11.73
N LYS A 132 5.68 -22.21 -11.83
CA LYS A 132 4.63 -23.14 -12.24
C LYS A 132 3.45 -23.19 -11.27
N PHE A 133 3.69 -22.84 -10.01
CA PHE A 133 2.71 -22.88 -8.92
C PHE A 133 2.31 -21.49 -8.44
N ASP A 134 2.79 -20.43 -9.13
CA ASP A 134 2.52 -19.04 -8.75
C ASP A 134 1.01 -18.74 -8.80
N GLY A 135 0.49 -18.14 -7.73
CA GLY A 135 -0.92 -17.83 -7.57
C GLY A 135 -1.83 -19.02 -7.20
N THR A 136 -1.32 -20.24 -7.20
CA THR A 136 -2.07 -21.46 -6.78
C THR A 136 -1.56 -22.01 -5.45
N SER A 137 -0.37 -22.57 -5.43
CA SER A 137 0.27 -23.12 -4.22
C SER A 137 1.49 -22.31 -3.76
N VAL A 138 2.05 -21.46 -4.62
CA VAL A 138 3.08 -20.47 -4.26
C VAL A 138 2.41 -19.10 -4.19
N LEU A 139 2.34 -18.54 -2.99
CA LEU A 139 1.62 -17.31 -2.69
C LEU A 139 2.54 -16.28 -2.01
N TYR A 140 2.25 -15.01 -2.21
CA TYR A 140 3.02 -13.90 -1.65
C TYR A 140 2.18 -12.97 -0.78
N SER A 141 0.88 -13.26 -0.69
CA SER A 141 -0.09 -12.65 0.22
C SER A 141 -1.13 -13.68 0.62
N ILE A 142 -1.76 -13.48 1.77
CA ILE A 142 -2.83 -14.34 2.27
C ILE A 142 -4.12 -13.54 2.24
N LYS A 143 -5.06 -13.94 1.40
CA LYS A 143 -6.41 -13.34 1.32
C LYS A 143 -7.44 -14.13 2.15
N ASP A 144 -7.24 -15.43 2.26
CA ASP A 144 -8.07 -16.35 3.03
C ASP A 144 -7.16 -17.36 3.73
N LYS A 145 -7.13 -17.34 5.05
CA LYS A 145 -6.32 -18.28 5.86
C LYS A 145 -6.92 -19.67 5.98
N THR A 146 -8.20 -19.85 5.66
CA THR A 146 -8.90 -21.13 5.82
C THR A 146 -8.39 -22.19 4.84
N ILE A 147 -7.82 -21.79 3.70
CA ILE A 147 -7.27 -22.70 2.70
C ILE A 147 -6.05 -23.51 3.21
N PHE A 148 -5.42 -23.04 4.30
CA PHE A 148 -4.23 -23.68 4.88
C PHE A 148 -4.58 -24.70 5.98
N GLN A 149 -5.85 -24.80 6.39
CA GLN A 149 -6.27 -25.71 7.45
C GLN A 149 -5.85 -27.15 7.15
N ASP A 150 -5.20 -27.82 8.12
CA ASP A 150 -4.66 -29.18 8.04
C ASP A 150 -3.60 -29.39 6.93
N LYS A 151 -3.02 -28.30 6.39
CA LYS A 151 -2.01 -28.34 5.32
C LYS A 151 -0.58 -28.21 5.86
N SER A 152 0.37 -28.64 5.05
CA SER A 152 1.79 -28.38 5.25
C SER A 152 2.18 -27.08 4.54
N VAL A 153 2.59 -26.06 5.30
CA VAL A 153 2.87 -24.72 4.80
C VAL A 153 4.33 -24.37 5.04
N ALA A 154 5.06 -24.09 3.97
CA ALA A 154 6.42 -23.60 4.03
C ALA A 154 6.45 -22.08 3.87
N ILE A 155 6.90 -21.36 4.89
CA ILE A 155 6.93 -19.90 4.94
C ILE A 155 8.37 -19.41 4.80
N PHE A 156 8.63 -18.56 3.83
CA PHE A 156 9.94 -17.97 3.58
C PHE A 156 9.93 -16.49 3.93
N GLY A 157 10.81 -16.10 4.86
CA GLY A 157 10.95 -14.70 5.27
C GLY A 157 11.58 -14.57 6.64
N GLY A 158 11.75 -13.35 7.11
CA GLY A 158 12.35 -13.06 8.42
C GLY A 158 11.95 -11.69 8.96
N GLY A 159 10.96 -11.04 8.34
CA GLY A 159 10.30 -9.83 8.83
C GLY A 159 8.97 -10.17 9.50
N ASP A 160 8.27 -9.14 9.98
CA ASP A 160 7.02 -9.26 10.73
C ASP A 160 5.98 -10.13 10.02
N SER A 161 5.72 -9.90 8.73
CA SER A 161 4.73 -10.69 8.00
C SER A 161 5.02 -12.20 8.01
N ALA A 162 6.30 -12.61 7.87
CA ALA A 162 6.64 -14.03 7.89
C ALA A 162 6.47 -14.64 9.29
N LEU A 163 6.85 -13.90 10.33
CA LEU A 163 6.77 -14.37 11.71
C LEU A 163 5.32 -14.44 12.19
N ASP A 164 4.54 -13.40 11.93
CA ASP A 164 3.14 -13.32 12.35
C ASP A 164 2.31 -14.42 11.67
N TRP A 165 2.47 -14.61 10.35
CA TRP A 165 1.77 -15.69 9.66
C TRP A 165 2.24 -17.08 10.07
N ALA A 166 3.54 -17.26 10.40
CA ALA A 166 4.01 -18.53 10.93
C ALA A 166 3.38 -18.86 12.29
N ILE A 167 3.25 -17.86 13.16
CA ILE A 167 2.58 -18.00 14.47
C ILE A 167 1.09 -18.33 14.27
N GLU A 168 0.40 -17.53 13.46
CA GLU A 168 -1.05 -17.68 13.23
C GLU A 168 -1.39 -19.03 12.63
N LEU A 169 -0.72 -19.42 11.54
CA LEU A 169 -1.01 -20.69 10.84
C LEU A 169 -0.60 -21.91 11.64
N SER A 170 0.35 -21.79 12.58
CA SER A 170 0.77 -22.92 13.42
C SER A 170 -0.32 -23.47 14.32
N ASN A 171 -1.43 -22.75 14.50
CA ASN A 171 -2.58 -23.21 15.27
C ASN A 171 -3.35 -24.33 14.53
N ASN A 172 -3.38 -24.32 13.19
CA ASN A 172 -4.23 -25.19 12.39
C ASN A 172 -3.50 -25.83 11.20
N SER A 173 -2.18 -25.69 11.09
CA SER A 173 -1.37 -26.16 9.97
C SER A 173 -0.01 -26.65 10.43
N LYS A 174 0.64 -27.49 9.62
CA LYS A 174 2.03 -27.91 9.85
C LYS A 174 2.96 -26.86 9.23
N VAL A 175 3.54 -25.99 10.04
CA VAL A 175 4.33 -24.87 9.58
C VAL A 175 5.83 -25.16 9.60
N SER A 176 6.49 -24.89 8.48
CA SER A 176 7.95 -24.81 8.37
C SER A 176 8.33 -23.37 8.04
N LEU A 177 9.05 -22.70 8.95
CA LEU A 177 9.57 -21.35 8.73
C LEU A 177 11.03 -21.40 8.27
N ILE A 178 11.28 -20.85 7.08
CA ILE A 178 12.61 -20.87 6.44
C ILE A 178 13.13 -19.45 6.33
N HIS A 179 14.32 -19.20 6.87
CA HIS A 179 14.98 -17.91 6.79
C HIS A 179 16.44 -18.05 6.36
N ARG A 180 16.87 -17.18 5.43
CA ARG A 180 18.22 -17.22 4.88
C ARG A 180 19.34 -16.74 5.82
N ARG A 181 18.99 -16.14 6.96
CA ARG A 181 19.94 -15.62 7.96
C ARG A 181 19.65 -16.27 9.31
N ASP A 182 20.55 -16.06 10.29
CA ASP A 182 20.30 -16.44 11.68
C ASP A 182 19.38 -15.45 12.39
N GLU A 183 19.50 -14.17 12.04
CA GLU A 183 18.80 -13.09 12.73
C GLU A 183 17.54 -12.68 11.94
N PHE A 184 16.45 -12.59 12.67
CA PHE A 184 15.18 -12.08 12.18
C PHE A 184 15.13 -10.55 12.29
N ARG A 185 14.37 -9.91 11.39
CA ARG A 185 14.14 -8.46 11.40
C ARG A 185 12.77 -8.06 11.96
N GLY A 186 11.95 -9.02 12.30
CA GLY A 186 10.63 -8.78 12.87
C GLY A 186 10.70 -8.37 14.34
N ALA A 187 9.55 -8.01 14.90
CA ALA A 187 9.42 -7.55 16.27
C ALA A 187 10.01 -8.57 17.26
N PRO A 188 10.75 -8.12 18.30
CA PRO A 188 11.38 -9.01 19.28
C PRO A 188 10.40 -10.01 19.91
N ALA A 189 9.16 -9.59 20.19
CA ALA A 189 8.11 -10.47 20.74
C ALA A 189 7.75 -11.60 19.80
N SER A 190 7.55 -11.34 18.49
CA SER A 190 7.27 -12.35 17.46
C SER A 190 8.46 -13.31 17.31
N VAL A 191 9.70 -12.79 17.32
CA VAL A 191 10.92 -13.62 17.27
C VAL A 191 11.01 -14.56 18.46
N GLN A 192 10.74 -14.06 19.68
CA GLN A 192 10.73 -14.89 20.90
C GLN A 192 9.67 -15.97 20.79
N LYS A 193 8.46 -15.63 20.34
CA LYS A 193 7.34 -16.59 20.18
C LYS A 193 7.69 -17.69 19.19
N ILE A 194 8.30 -17.37 18.05
CA ILE A 194 8.76 -18.37 17.06
C ILE A 194 9.78 -19.34 17.68
N LYS A 195 10.75 -18.83 18.45
CA LYS A 195 11.73 -19.68 19.14
C LYS A 195 11.08 -20.62 20.16
N GLU A 196 10.08 -20.15 20.89
CA GLU A 196 9.31 -20.97 21.83
C GLU A 196 8.51 -22.08 21.13
N LEU A 197 7.81 -21.73 20.04
CA LEU A 197 7.04 -22.68 19.23
C LEU A 197 7.94 -23.71 18.55
N SER A 198 9.12 -23.31 18.11
CA SER A 198 10.12 -24.21 17.55
C SER A 198 10.68 -25.18 18.60
N LYS A 199 10.99 -24.73 19.81
CA LYS A 199 11.41 -25.59 20.92
C LYS A 199 10.35 -26.64 21.29
N LYS A 200 9.07 -26.31 21.13
CA LYS A 200 7.93 -27.22 21.35
C LYS A 200 7.62 -28.09 20.13
N SER A 201 8.42 -28.03 19.06
CA SER A 201 8.19 -28.74 17.79
C SER A 201 6.84 -28.44 17.13
N ILE A 202 6.23 -27.28 17.43
CA ILE A 202 5.00 -26.81 16.79
C ILE A 202 5.32 -26.20 15.42
N ILE A 203 6.45 -25.48 15.32
CA ILE A 203 6.98 -24.93 14.08
C ILE A 203 8.35 -25.55 13.79
N ASN A 204 8.55 -26.03 12.57
CA ASN A 204 9.87 -26.42 12.09
C ASN A 204 10.64 -25.16 11.65
N LEU A 205 11.72 -24.85 12.35
CA LEU A 205 12.51 -23.66 12.07
C LEU A 205 13.81 -24.00 11.35
N PHE A 206 14.04 -23.40 10.18
CA PHE A 206 15.23 -23.55 9.35
C PHE A 206 15.89 -22.18 9.13
N THR A 207 16.91 -21.83 9.91
CA THR A 207 17.74 -20.65 9.67
C THR A 207 18.94 -20.98 8.80
N LYS A 208 19.46 -20.01 8.03
CA LYS A 208 20.53 -20.17 7.03
C LYS A 208 20.17 -21.11 5.88
N TYR A 209 18.88 -21.22 5.57
CA TYR A 209 18.39 -21.98 4.42
C TYR A 209 17.67 -21.06 3.43
N SER A 210 17.77 -21.42 2.16
CA SER A 210 17.04 -20.80 1.05
C SER A 210 16.37 -21.88 0.20
N ILE A 211 15.36 -21.48 -0.58
CA ILE A 211 14.71 -22.39 -1.52
C ILE A 211 15.69 -22.77 -2.63
N LYS A 212 15.74 -24.03 -2.97
CA LYS A 212 16.52 -24.56 -4.09
C LYS A 212 15.61 -25.00 -5.23
N ASP A 213 14.53 -25.74 -4.90
CA ASP A 213 13.63 -26.28 -5.89
C ASP A 213 12.22 -26.46 -5.31
N VAL A 214 11.22 -26.52 -6.21
CA VAL A 214 9.81 -26.78 -5.90
C VAL A 214 9.31 -27.88 -6.81
N LYS A 215 8.70 -28.90 -6.23
CA LYS A 215 8.27 -30.10 -6.96
C LYS A 215 6.81 -30.44 -6.71
N GLY A 216 6.17 -31.01 -7.72
CA GLY A 216 4.81 -31.51 -7.69
C GLY A 216 4.30 -31.81 -9.10
N ASN A 217 3.23 -32.58 -9.17
CA ASN A 217 2.58 -32.94 -10.42
C ASN A 217 1.15 -32.37 -10.44
N GLY A 218 1.00 -31.20 -11.06
CA GLY A 218 -0.26 -30.42 -11.06
C GLY A 218 -0.51 -29.64 -9.78
N THR A 219 -0.17 -30.18 -8.62
CA THR A 219 -0.17 -29.52 -7.30
C THR A 219 1.21 -29.58 -6.69
N LEU A 220 1.52 -28.64 -5.79
CA LEU A 220 2.78 -28.65 -5.05
C LEU A 220 2.75 -29.79 -4.03
N GLU A 221 3.84 -30.54 -3.91
CA GLU A 221 3.98 -31.70 -3.02
C GLU A 221 5.16 -31.53 -2.06
N GLU A 222 6.29 -31.02 -2.55
CA GLU A 222 7.50 -30.86 -1.75
C GLU A 222 8.37 -29.70 -2.24
N ILE A 223 9.21 -29.21 -1.34
CA ILE A 223 10.26 -28.23 -1.64
C ILE A 223 11.64 -28.77 -1.25
N GLU A 224 12.66 -28.41 -1.99
CA GLU A 224 14.04 -28.61 -1.62
C GLU A 224 14.61 -27.28 -1.11
N ILE A 225 15.15 -27.29 0.12
CA ILE A 225 15.87 -26.17 0.69
C ILE A 225 17.36 -26.48 0.79
N LYS A 226 18.22 -25.46 0.66
CA LYS A 226 19.67 -25.60 0.72
C LYS A 226 20.23 -24.64 1.77
N SER A 227 21.11 -25.16 2.64
CA SER A 227 21.85 -24.37 3.61
C SER A 227 23.00 -23.60 2.98
N GLU A 228 23.52 -22.58 3.65
CA GLU A 228 24.75 -21.87 3.25
C GLU A 228 25.96 -22.81 3.15
N LYS A 229 25.97 -23.92 3.90
CA LYS A 229 27.02 -24.94 3.88
C LYS A 229 26.85 -25.97 2.74
N GLY A 230 25.76 -25.85 1.95
CA GLY A 230 25.52 -26.73 0.82
C GLY A 230 24.64 -27.95 1.12
N GLU A 231 24.22 -28.17 2.37
CA GLU A 231 23.32 -29.26 2.74
C GLU A 231 21.93 -29.03 2.14
N SER A 232 21.36 -30.06 1.50
CA SER A 232 19.98 -30.02 0.99
C SER A 232 19.04 -30.81 1.89
N LYS A 233 17.82 -30.32 2.05
CA LYS A 233 16.72 -31.00 2.75
C LYS A 233 15.45 -30.90 1.92
N THR A 234 14.69 -32.01 1.87
CA THR A 234 13.35 -32.03 1.28
C THR A 234 12.30 -31.88 2.38
N ILE A 235 11.33 -31.00 2.16
CA ILE A 235 10.25 -30.72 3.10
C ILE A 235 8.93 -30.88 2.34
N LYS A 236 8.00 -31.66 2.91
CA LYS A 236 6.64 -31.75 2.38
C LYS A 236 5.95 -30.38 2.53
N ALA A 237 5.34 -29.90 1.45
CA ALA A 237 4.60 -28.65 1.45
C ALA A 237 3.43 -28.69 0.45
N ASP A 238 2.23 -28.39 0.93
CA ASP A 238 1.05 -28.16 0.10
C ASP A 238 1.03 -26.70 -0.40
N TYR A 239 1.60 -25.78 0.39
CA TYR A 239 1.71 -24.37 0.08
C TYR A 239 3.08 -23.81 0.42
N VAL A 240 3.51 -22.83 -0.38
CA VAL A 240 4.72 -22.03 -0.15
C VAL A 240 4.34 -20.56 -0.09
N LEU A 241 4.71 -19.90 1.00
CA LEU A 241 4.47 -18.47 1.22
C LEU A 241 5.77 -17.71 1.19
N GLY A 242 5.88 -16.70 0.32
CA GLY A 242 7.08 -15.87 0.16
C GLY A 242 6.89 -14.46 0.72
N PHE A 243 7.39 -14.19 1.92
CA PHE A 243 7.35 -12.86 2.55
C PHE A 243 8.71 -12.18 2.53
N PHE A 244 9.16 -11.80 1.32
CA PHE A 244 10.47 -11.16 1.10
C PHE A 244 10.41 -9.63 1.10
N GLY A 245 9.25 -9.05 1.43
CA GLY A 245 8.95 -7.64 1.28
C GLY A 245 8.52 -7.29 -0.15
N LEU A 246 8.17 -6.03 -0.32
CA LEU A 246 7.65 -5.51 -1.58
C LEU A 246 8.77 -4.88 -2.42
N ILE A 247 8.63 -4.96 -3.72
CA ILE A 247 9.40 -4.14 -4.65
C ILE A 247 8.60 -2.87 -4.88
N MET A 248 9.16 -1.75 -4.45
CA MET A 248 8.64 -0.45 -4.82
C MET A 248 8.89 -0.24 -6.31
N GLN A 249 7.84 -0.15 -7.09
CA GLN A 249 7.90 0.23 -8.50
C GLN A 249 7.03 1.47 -8.70
N LEU A 250 7.64 2.56 -9.16
CA LEU A 250 6.89 3.77 -9.52
C LEU A 250 5.98 3.53 -10.72
N GLY A 251 6.31 2.51 -11.53
CA GLY A 251 5.57 2.24 -12.75
C GLY A 251 5.54 3.46 -13.68
N PRO A 252 4.41 3.77 -14.32
CA PRO A 252 4.29 4.89 -15.24
C PRO A 252 4.63 6.26 -14.64
N ILE A 253 4.54 6.42 -13.31
CA ILE A 253 4.88 7.68 -12.62
C ILE A 253 6.33 8.10 -12.92
N ALA A 254 7.22 7.13 -13.12
CA ALA A 254 8.62 7.40 -13.45
C ALA A 254 8.79 8.12 -14.79
N ASP A 255 7.83 7.95 -15.70
CA ASP A 255 7.88 8.49 -17.08
C ASP A 255 7.11 9.81 -17.24
N TRP A 256 6.50 10.34 -16.16
CA TRP A 256 5.73 11.59 -16.23
C TRP A 256 6.61 12.85 -16.23
N GLY A 257 7.94 12.69 -16.27
CA GLY A 257 8.91 13.79 -16.32
C GLY A 257 8.97 14.59 -15.02
N LEU A 258 8.70 13.93 -13.90
CA LEU A 258 8.89 14.46 -12.56
C LEU A 258 10.36 14.31 -12.14
N ASN A 259 10.85 15.21 -11.31
CA ASN A 259 12.12 15.00 -10.65
C ASN A 259 11.97 13.83 -9.66
N LEU A 260 12.94 12.92 -9.68
CA LEU A 260 12.95 11.76 -8.77
C LEU A 260 14.23 11.80 -7.94
N ASP A 261 14.08 11.53 -6.65
CA ASP A 261 15.17 11.14 -5.77
C ASP A 261 14.99 9.64 -5.46
N LYS A 262 15.81 8.79 -6.12
CA LYS A 262 15.67 7.33 -6.13
C LYS A 262 14.27 6.90 -6.61
N LYS A 263 13.38 6.59 -5.68
CA LYS A 263 12.00 6.15 -5.94
C LYS A 263 10.96 7.05 -5.28
N THR A 264 11.33 8.29 -4.98
CA THR A 264 10.45 9.28 -4.36
C THR A 264 10.46 10.57 -5.16
N ILE A 265 9.42 11.36 -5.01
CA ILE A 265 9.20 12.62 -5.72
C ILE A 265 9.53 13.76 -4.76
N PRO A 266 10.61 14.56 -5.02
CA PRO A 266 10.87 15.77 -4.26
C PRO A 266 9.74 16.80 -4.42
N VAL A 267 9.33 17.39 -3.31
CA VAL A 267 8.25 18.38 -3.26
C VAL A 267 8.68 19.60 -2.45
N ASN A 268 8.03 20.71 -2.72
CA ASN A 268 8.12 21.88 -1.86
C ASN A 268 7.21 21.68 -0.63
N THR A 269 7.69 22.05 0.54
CA THR A 269 6.96 21.81 1.81
C THR A 269 5.88 22.84 2.11
N GLU A 270 5.74 23.89 1.30
CA GLU A 270 4.68 24.89 1.46
C GLU A 270 3.31 24.31 1.06
N ASN A 271 3.26 23.57 -0.06
CA ASN A 271 2.01 23.06 -0.62
C ASN A 271 2.12 21.66 -1.23
N PHE A 272 3.27 21.00 -1.12
CA PHE A 272 3.57 19.67 -1.67
C PHE A 272 3.53 19.58 -3.21
N GLU A 273 3.72 20.72 -3.90
CA GLU A 273 3.84 20.76 -5.34
C GLU A 273 5.21 20.22 -5.79
N THR A 274 5.21 19.50 -6.89
CA THR A 274 6.41 18.94 -7.53
C THR A 274 7.10 20.02 -8.39
N ASN A 275 8.09 19.59 -9.21
CA ASN A 275 8.69 20.45 -10.23
C ASN A 275 7.73 20.82 -11.38
N LYS A 276 6.53 20.22 -11.44
CA LYS A 276 5.50 20.53 -12.44
C LYS A 276 4.30 21.22 -11.80
N LYS A 277 3.92 22.38 -12.34
CA LYS A 277 2.76 23.15 -11.86
C LYS A 277 1.47 22.33 -11.91
N GLY A 278 0.72 22.35 -10.82
CA GLY A 278 -0.54 21.62 -10.69
C GLY A 278 -0.34 20.11 -10.44
N ILE A 279 0.89 19.62 -10.28
CA ILE A 279 1.15 18.25 -9.82
C ILE A 279 1.72 18.26 -8.42
N PHE A 280 1.05 17.58 -7.52
CA PHE A 280 1.38 17.43 -6.11
C PHE A 280 1.72 15.97 -5.81
N ALA A 281 2.59 15.74 -4.82
CA ALA A 281 2.88 14.39 -4.35
C ALA A 281 2.83 14.35 -2.81
N ILE A 282 2.14 13.35 -2.25
CA ILE A 282 1.86 13.23 -0.82
C ILE A 282 1.97 11.77 -0.36
N GLY A 283 2.21 11.57 0.93
CA GLY A 283 2.40 10.25 1.52
C GLY A 283 3.80 9.69 1.25
N ASP A 284 3.94 8.37 1.27
CA ASP A 284 5.24 7.69 1.19
C ASP A 284 5.99 7.91 -0.13
N ILE A 285 5.27 8.33 -1.18
CA ILE A 285 5.85 8.58 -2.50
C ILE A 285 6.63 9.89 -2.57
N CYS A 286 6.32 10.87 -1.72
CA CYS A 286 7.03 12.14 -1.71
C CYS A 286 8.23 12.15 -0.76
N THR A 287 9.16 13.07 -1.02
CA THR A 287 10.33 13.32 -0.16
C THR A 287 10.62 14.80 -0.01
N TYR A 288 11.09 15.17 1.19
CA TYR A 288 11.55 16.49 1.58
C TYR A 288 12.39 16.37 2.85
N PRO A 289 13.19 17.39 3.23
CA PRO A 289 13.97 17.37 4.46
C PRO A 289 13.09 17.11 5.70
N GLY A 290 13.42 16.08 6.50
CA GLY A 290 12.65 15.70 7.69
C GLY A 290 11.43 14.82 7.42
N LYS A 291 11.25 14.29 6.20
CA LYS A 291 10.15 13.38 5.87
C LYS A 291 10.13 12.13 6.77
N LEU A 292 9.00 11.91 7.43
CA LEU A 292 8.66 10.67 8.09
C LEU A 292 7.60 9.92 7.28
N LYS A 293 7.81 8.64 7.03
CA LYS A 293 6.85 7.79 6.31
C LYS A 293 5.79 7.25 7.28
N LEU A 294 4.94 8.15 7.77
CA LEU A 294 3.82 7.88 8.65
C LEU A 294 2.52 8.32 8.00
N ILE A 295 1.42 7.66 8.32
CA ILE A 295 0.08 8.04 7.87
C ILE A 295 -0.23 9.48 8.32
N LEU A 296 0.11 9.83 9.55
CA LEU A 296 -0.01 11.17 10.11
C LEU A 296 0.66 12.25 9.23
N SER A 297 1.90 12.00 8.78
CA SER A 297 2.60 12.93 7.90
C SER A 297 1.83 13.12 6.58
N GLY A 298 1.34 12.01 6.01
CA GLY A 298 0.53 12.01 4.81
C GLY A 298 -0.78 12.81 4.97
N PHE A 299 -1.40 12.79 6.13
CA PHE A 299 -2.60 13.60 6.41
C PHE A 299 -2.28 15.11 6.37
N HIS A 300 -1.19 15.52 7.03
CA HIS A 300 -0.75 16.91 6.96
C HIS A 300 -0.44 17.35 5.53
N GLU A 301 0.29 16.53 4.80
CA GLU A 301 0.67 16.77 3.41
C GLU A 301 -0.58 16.91 2.51
N GLY A 302 -1.56 16.01 2.68
CA GLY A 302 -2.83 16.06 1.97
C GLY A 302 -3.64 17.33 2.24
N ALA A 303 -3.60 17.82 3.48
CA ALA A 303 -4.26 19.06 3.85
C ALA A 303 -3.63 20.28 3.17
N LEU A 304 -2.32 20.36 3.03
CA LEU A 304 -1.64 21.46 2.36
C LEU A 304 -1.75 21.35 0.84
N ALA A 305 -1.61 20.15 0.26
CA ALA A 305 -1.78 19.90 -1.16
C ALA A 305 -3.19 20.28 -1.66
N ALA A 306 -4.24 19.95 -0.89
CA ALA A 306 -5.60 20.36 -1.23
C ALA A 306 -5.73 21.88 -1.39
N ARG A 307 -5.10 22.66 -0.50
CA ARG A 307 -5.10 24.12 -0.59
C ARG A 307 -4.26 24.61 -1.77
N GLY A 308 -3.15 23.94 -2.08
CA GLY A 308 -2.36 24.19 -3.29
C GLY A 308 -3.19 24.01 -4.57
N CYS A 309 -4.03 22.97 -4.62
CA CYS A 309 -4.93 22.71 -5.74
C CYS A 309 -5.94 23.83 -5.98
N PHE A 310 -6.39 24.52 -4.93
CA PHE A 310 -7.38 25.60 -5.05
C PHE A 310 -6.93 26.69 -5.99
N LYS A 311 -5.66 27.07 -5.96
CA LYS A 311 -5.08 28.10 -6.80
C LYS A 311 -5.26 27.84 -8.31
N TYR A 312 -5.15 26.59 -8.71
CA TYR A 312 -5.29 26.19 -10.12
C TYR A 312 -6.74 25.88 -10.51
N ALA A 313 -7.54 25.33 -9.58
CA ALA A 313 -8.94 25.04 -9.81
C ALA A 313 -9.82 26.31 -9.81
N ARG A 314 -9.42 27.33 -9.08
CA ARG A 314 -10.14 28.61 -8.91
C ARG A 314 -9.18 29.79 -9.07
N PRO A 315 -8.59 30.01 -10.26
CA PRO A 315 -7.52 31.01 -10.45
C PRO A 315 -7.97 32.48 -10.21
N ASN A 316 -9.27 32.72 -10.31
CA ASN A 316 -9.85 34.04 -10.10
C ASN A 316 -10.45 34.27 -8.72
N GLU A 317 -10.36 33.28 -7.84
CA GLU A 317 -10.90 33.32 -6.48
C GLU A 317 -9.77 33.38 -5.46
N LYS A 318 -9.96 34.18 -4.39
CA LYS A 318 -9.03 34.17 -3.26
C LYS A 318 -9.44 33.08 -2.27
N TYR A 319 -8.56 32.13 -2.01
CA TYR A 319 -8.77 31.17 -0.93
C TYR A 319 -8.87 31.89 0.41
N ARG A 320 -9.96 31.64 1.14
CA ARG A 320 -10.16 32.10 2.53
C ARG A 320 -10.15 30.87 3.42
N PHE A 321 -9.25 30.87 4.40
CA PHE A 321 -9.24 29.85 5.42
C PHE A 321 -10.46 30.03 6.35
N GLU A 322 -11.19 28.96 6.58
CA GLU A 322 -12.32 28.91 7.51
C GLU A 322 -12.18 27.71 8.43
N PHE A 323 -12.57 27.87 9.70
CA PHE A 323 -12.62 26.76 10.65
C PHE A 323 -13.91 25.93 10.45
N THR A 324 -13.79 24.61 10.46
CA THR A 324 -14.91 23.69 10.29
C THR A 324 -15.99 23.88 11.37
N THR A 325 -15.59 24.33 12.57
CA THR A 325 -16.49 24.58 13.69
C THR A 325 -17.36 25.85 13.52
N ALA A 326 -16.92 26.79 12.70
CA ALA A 326 -17.54 28.11 12.56
C ALA A 326 -18.21 28.35 11.19
N SER A 327 -17.73 27.69 10.12
CA SER A 327 -18.21 27.92 8.77
C SER A 327 -19.49 27.16 8.45
N ASN A 328 -20.56 27.90 8.18
CA ASN A 328 -21.80 27.29 7.69
C ASN A 328 -21.63 26.65 6.31
N THR A 329 -20.84 27.26 5.44
CA THR A 329 -20.52 26.69 4.11
C THR A 329 -19.87 25.31 4.22
N ILE A 330 -18.95 25.13 5.16
CA ILE A 330 -18.31 23.83 5.38
C ILE A 330 -19.31 22.84 5.99
N LYS A 331 -20.12 23.27 6.95
CA LYS A 331 -21.18 22.43 7.54
C LYS A 331 -22.17 21.94 6.50
N ASP A 332 -22.60 22.82 5.60
CA ASP A 332 -23.50 22.46 4.48
C ASP A 332 -22.87 21.42 3.56
N ARG A 333 -21.57 21.56 3.22
CA ARG A 333 -20.85 20.58 2.42
C ARG A 333 -20.69 19.22 3.11
N LEU A 334 -20.54 19.23 4.42
CA LEU A 334 -20.49 18.02 5.25
C LEU A 334 -21.86 17.40 5.53
N GLY A 335 -22.96 18.12 5.21
CA GLY A 335 -24.31 17.68 5.52
C GLY A 335 -24.63 17.67 7.03
N VAL A 336 -23.94 18.48 7.83
CA VAL A 336 -24.14 18.61 9.28
C VAL A 336 -24.76 19.97 9.61
N LYS A 337 -25.53 20.03 10.70
CA LYS A 337 -26.20 21.26 11.16
C LYS A 337 -25.31 22.06 12.12
#